data_64159b4f058d92e01f945327a63fd6d6
#
_entry.id   64159b4f058d92e01f945327a63fd6d6
#
_cell.length_a   1.000
_cell.length_b   1.000
_cell.length_c   1.000
_cell.angle_alpha   90.00
_cell.angle_beta   90.00
_cell.angle_gamma   90.00
#
_symmetry.space_group_name_H-M   'P 1'
#
loop_
_entity.id
_entity.type
_entity.pdbx_description
1 polymer ?
#
loop_
_entity_poly.entity_id
_entity_poly.type
_entity_poly.pdbx_seq_one_letter_code
_entity_poly.pdbx_strand_id
1 'polypeptide(L)'
;AAGLAAPGKAHQKVLEAQTLYRAFGEFIDQTDPEAGKRLGRAWLELTSSVGSQGVLGVGAIAPELEVFAGARKTIEDYLVANYEPQRFKPREHLTPLPESVVAVQGEVKVRPWLPPGSNLNDQDPLPKLVLNFEEREIKETDLPLVAYGDMLFDSARIFGSPARDLGIACSTCHNRSDVNQRLFIPGASHQPGAIDVDGSFFNPIFNDRRDDPLDIPSLRGLRFTGPYGRDGRFASLRDFTRNVIVNEFGGAEPTPFMLDALLAYMLEFDFLPNSMLTAEGTLTDEALDAARRGEEIFNRPLAGLGDRSCASCHVPDGNFLDRQAHDIGSAGPAYEGARAGAFDTPTLLGTAYTAPYFHDGSLPTLAAVVNWFDETKSLGLADAERSDLTAYLEAVGSADEPYETFDAENTSFRLAFSELTTFASTLDTLLPRRDAEHILLLAETVVADLSADASRMSNLAGRPEVYALAGRLAQVGAAVREEDWQTAEAHWDAFKVEAETIQERAF
;
A
#
# COMPACT_ATOMS: atom_id res chain seq x y z
N ALA A 1 12.05 22.58 -30.92
CA ALA A 1 11.65 23.96 -31.29
C ALA A 1 10.13 24.12 -31.41
N ALA A 2 9.42 23.19 -32.03
CA ALA A 2 7.94 23.27 -32.18
C ALA A 2 7.16 23.20 -30.84
N GLY A 3 7.72 22.58 -29.79
CA GLY A 3 7.08 22.45 -28.48
C GLY A 3 7.12 23.72 -27.63
N LEU A 4 8.07 24.61 -27.90
CA LEU A 4 8.23 25.88 -27.15
C LEU A 4 7.35 27.02 -27.66
N ALA A 5 6.66 26.82 -28.80
CA ALA A 5 5.64 27.73 -29.28
C ALA A 5 4.36 27.78 -28.41
N ALA A 6 4.19 26.81 -27.49
CA ALA A 6 3.10 26.72 -26.54
C ALA A 6 3.66 26.46 -25.12
N PRO A 7 4.08 27.51 -24.40
CA PRO A 7 4.76 27.36 -23.10
C PRO A 7 4.05 26.47 -22.10
N GLY A 8 2.72 26.50 -22.07
CA GLY A 8 1.94 25.63 -21.17
C GLY A 8 2.13 24.11 -21.43
N LYS A 9 2.13 23.71 -22.72
CA LYS A 9 2.38 22.31 -23.09
C LYS A 9 3.83 21.89 -22.87
N ALA A 10 4.78 22.78 -23.11
CA ALA A 10 6.19 22.52 -22.86
C ALA A 10 6.47 22.38 -21.37
N HIS A 11 5.87 23.23 -20.55
CA HIS A 11 5.96 23.14 -19.09
C HIS A 11 5.38 21.81 -18.57
N GLN A 12 4.21 21.41 -19.04
CA GLN A 12 3.61 20.13 -18.70
C GLN A 12 4.53 18.96 -19.05
N LYS A 13 5.14 18.94 -20.23
CA LYS A 13 6.08 17.89 -20.65
C LYS A 13 7.36 17.85 -19.82
N VAL A 14 7.86 18.99 -19.36
CA VAL A 14 9.00 19.05 -18.43
C VAL A 14 8.61 18.49 -17.06
N LEU A 15 7.41 18.82 -16.57
CA LEU A 15 6.91 18.27 -15.30
C LEU A 15 6.69 16.75 -15.38
N GLU A 16 6.13 16.24 -16.48
CA GLU A 16 6.00 14.79 -16.73
C GLU A 16 7.37 14.11 -16.72
N ALA A 17 8.36 14.66 -17.45
CA ALA A 17 9.71 14.12 -17.46
C ALA A 17 10.40 14.22 -16.09
N GLN A 18 10.21 15.29 -15.36
CA GLN A 18 10.74 15.45 -13.99
C GLN A 18 10.11 14.44 -13.02
N THR A 19 8.83 14.16 -13.18
CA THR A 19 8.13 13.15 -12.38
C THR A 19 8.73 11.76 -12.63
N LEU A 20 8.96 11.41 -13.90
CA LEU A 20 9.65 10.16 -14.25
C LEU A 20 11.08 10.10 -13.69
N TYR A 21 11.81 11.24 -13.76
CA TYR A 21 13.16 11.30 -13.21
C TYR A 21 13.19 11.09 -11.69
N ARG A 22 12.21 11.60 -10.96
CA ARG A 22 12.13 11.42 -9.50
C ARG A 22 12.09 9.95 -9.10
N ALA A 23 11.54 9.09 -9.94
CA ALA A 23 11.48 7.65 -9.68
C ALA A 23 12.88 7.00 -9.49
N PHE A 24 13.93 7.57 -10.08
CA PHE A 24 15.30 7.07 -9.94
C PHE A 24 16.31 8.16 -9.54
N GLY A 25 15.87 9.39 -9.37
CA GLY A 25 16.72 10.51 -8.95
C GLY A 25 17.34 10.28 -7.58
N GLU A 26 16.59 9.69 -6.67
CA GLU A 26 17.08 9.33 -5.34
C GLU A 26 18.23 8.30 -5.41
N PHE A 27 18.12 7.28 -6.25
CA PHE A 27 19.20 6.33 -6.48
C PHE A 27 20.46 7.04 -6.99
N ILE A 28 20.31 8.02 -7.91
CA ILE A 28 21.45 8.82 -8.38
C ILE A 28 22.06 9.63 -7.25
N ASP A 29 21.23 10.28 -6.43
CA ASP A 29 21.70 11.06 -5.27
C ASP A 29 22.49 10.20 -4.27
N GLN A 30 22.10 8.95 -4.12
CA GLN A 30 22.76 7.99 -3.22
C GLN A 30 24.04 7.42 -3.80
N THR A 31 24.04 7.05 -5.09
CA THR A 31 25.18 6.36 -5.73
C THR A 31 26.21 7.32 -6.32
N ASP A 32 25.80 8.51 -6.77
CA ASP A 32 26.64 9.59 -7.30
C ASP A 32 26.12 10.96 -6.84
N PRO A 33 26.38 11.36 -5.58
CA PRO A 33 25.87 12.61 -5.02
C PRO A 33 26.27 13.86 -5.82
N GLU A 34 27.42 13.85 -6.48
CA GLU A 34 27.87 14.97 -7.31
C GLU A 34 27.10 15.04 -8.64
N ALA A 35 26.77 13.89 -9.22
CA ALA A 35 25.84 13.84 -10.35
C ALA A 35 24.43 14.27 -9.93
N GLY A 36 23.94 13.83 -8.79
CA GLY A 36 22.64 14.23 -8.25
C GLY A 36 22.50 15.75 -8.12
N LYS A 37 23.48 16.42 -7.52
CA LYS A 37 23.52 17.89 -7.43
C LYS A 37 23.55 18.55 -8.80
N ARG A 38 24.33 18.01 -9.73
CA ARG A 38 24.47 18.54 -11.10
C ARG A 38 23.15 18.38 -11.88
N LEU A 39 22.53 17.22 -11.78
CA LEU A 39 21.24 16.93 -12.42
C LEU A 39 20.10 17.71 -11.79
N GLY A 40 20.06 17.85 -10.46
CA GLY A 40 19.10 18.69 -9.76
C GLY A 40 19.12 20.14 -10.25
N ARG A 41 20.33 20.70 -10.46
CA ARG A 41 20.49 22.03 -11.06
C ARG A 41 19.98 22.05 -12.49
N ALA A 42 20.34 21.06 -13.31
CA ALA A 42 19.88 20.99 -14.69
C ALA A 42 18.35 20.88 -14.79
N TRP A 43 17.70 20.13 -13.88
CA TRP A 43 16.23 20.09 -13.83
C TRP A 43 15.60 21.44 -13.47
N LEU A 44 16.19 22.21 -12.55
CA LEU A 44 15.74 23.57 -12.24
C LEU A 44 15.89 24.50 -13.44
N GLU A 45 17.04 24.47 -14.11
CA GLU A 45 17.30 25.24 -15.33
C GLU A 45 16.35 24.84 -16.45
N LEU A 46 16.09 23.54 -16.65
CA LEU A 46 15.16 23.04 -17.64
C LEU A 46 13.74 23.55 -17.39
N THR A 47 13.28 23.50 -16.14
CA THR A 47 11.93 23.94 -15.76
C THR A 47 11.78 25.46 -15.88
N SER A 48 12.75 26.23 -15.42
CA SER A 48 12.69 27.70 -15.49
C SER A 48 12.80 28.27 -16.92
N SER A 49 13.57 27.56 -17.78
CA SER A 49 13.82 28.01 -19.16
C SER A 49 12.64 27.82 -20.11
N VAL A 50 11.60 27.09 -19.73
CA VAL A 50 10.40 26.88 -20.59
C VAL A 50 9.59 28.16 -20.79
N GLY A 51 9.74 29.12 -19.87
CA GLY A 51 8.95 30.34 -19.86
C GLY A 51 7.56 30.15 -19.23
N SER A 52 6.79 31.21 -19.16
CA SER A 52 5.42 31.18 -18.64
C SER A 52 4.49 32.09 -19.46
N GLN A 53 3.20 31.76 -19.50
CA GLN A 53 2.20 32.57 -20.21
C GLN A 53 1.76 33.81 -19.43
N GLY A 54 2.11 33.93 -18.15
CA GLY A 54 1.57 34.96 -17.26
C GLY A 54 0.06 34.81 -17.01
N VAL A 55 -0.49 35.69 -16.19
CA VAL A 55 -1.93 35.76 -15.97
C VAL A 55 -2.50 36.81 -16.91
N LEU A 56 -3.39 36.44 -17.82
CA LEU A 56 -3.96 37.31 -18.86
C LEU A 56 -2.89 38.01 -19.71
N GLY A 57 -1.73 37.38 -19.92
CA GLY A 57 -0.62 37.95 -20.69
C GLY A 57 0.27 38.93 -19.92
N VAL A 58 -0.05 39.22 -18.65
CA VAL A 58 0.79 40.04 -17.77
C VAL A 58 1.78 39.15 -17.02
N GLY A 59 3.07 39.51 -17.08
CA GLY A 59 4.13 38.72 -16.45
C GLY A 59 4.54 37.46 -17.24
N ALA A 60 4.25 37.44 -18.55
CA ALA A 60 4.74 36.36 -19.41
C ALA A 60 6.28 36.39 -19.48
N ILE A 61 6.90 35.24 -19.34
CA ILE A 61 8.35 35.05 -19.44
C ILE A 61 8.64 34.31 -20.73
N ALA A 62 9.52 34.86 -21.56
CA ALA A 62 9.94 34.21 -22.79
C ALA A 62 10.80 32.98 -22.52
N PRO A 63 10.69 31.90 -23.31
CA PRO A 63 11.53 30.72 -23.13
C PRO A 63 13.00 31.03 -23.50
N GLU A 64 13.91 30.49 -22.69
CA GLU A 64 15.36 30.59 -22.86
C GLU A 64 15.90 29.32 -23.54
N LEU A 65 15.90 29.30 -24.88
CA LEU A 65 16.19 28.12 -25.69
C LEU A 65 17.59 27.54 -25.47
N GLU A 66 18.61 28.35 -25.26
CA GLU A 66 19.97 27.93 -25.04
C GLU A 66 20.12 27.28 -23.67
N VAL A 67 19.51 27.85 -22.62
CA VAL A 67 19.48 27.28 -21.27
C VAL A 67 18.73 25.97 -21.28
N PHE A 68 17.57 25.92 -21.93
CA PHE A 68 16.81 24.67 -22.10
C PHE A 68 17.62 23.57 -22.77
N ALA A 69 18.29 23.89 -23.88
CA ALA A 69 19.10 22.92 -24.63
C ALA A 69 20.30 22.41 -23.82
N GLY A 70 20.96 23.31 -23.09
CA GLY A 70 22.10 22.95 -22.21
C GLY A 70 21.70 22.05 -21.04
N ALA A 71 20.64 22.42 -20.36
CA ALA A 71 20.10 21.64 -19.24
C ALA A 71 19.63 20.24 -19.68
N ARG A 72 18.85 20.18 -20.79
CA ARG A 72 18.43 18.92 -21.39
C ARG A 72 19.60 18.03 -21.74
N LYS A 73 20.62 18.60 -22.40
CA LYS A 73 21.83 17.85 -22.78
C LYS A 73 22.54 17.28 -21.55
N THR A 74 22.66 18.04 -20.47
CA THR A 74 23.28 17.57 -19.22
C THR A 74 22.57 16.35 -18.67
N ILE A 75 21.23 16.36 -18.68
CA ILE A 75 20.42 15.23 -18.22
C ILE A 75 20.56 14.04 -19.18
N GLU A 76 20.40 14.26 -20.48
CA GLU A 76 20.49 13.21 -21.49
C GLU A 76 21.88 12.54 -21.51
N ASP A 77 22.95 13.34 -21.46
CA ASP A 77 24.33 12.81 -21.46
C ASP A 77 24.60 11.90 -20.26
N TYR A 78 24.10 12.27 -19.08
CA TYR A 78 24.22 11.44 -17.89
C TYR A 78 23.44 10.14 -18.01
N LEU A 79 22.17 10.23 -18.43
CA LEU A 79 21.32 9.06 -18.58
C LEU A 79 21.87 8.09 -19.63
N VAL A 80 22.34 8.58 -20.77
CA VAL A 80 22.93 7.75 -21.82
C VAL A 80 24.24 7.10 -21.38
N ALA A 81 25.05 7.81 -20.59
CA ALA A 81 26.33 7.29 -20.11
C ALA A 81 26.18 6.21 -19.04
N ASN A 82 25.14 6.28 -18.21
CA ASN A 82 24.96 5.41 -17.05
C ASN A 82 23.87 4.35 -17.22
N TYR A 83 22.96 4.54 -18.15
CA TYR A 83 21.83 3.63 -18.39
C TYR A 83 21.77 3.27 -19.86
N GLU A 84 21.85 1.97 -20.16
CA GLU A 84 21.69 1.49 -21.54
C GLU A 84 20.22 1.66 -21.97
N PRO A 85 19.91 2.49 -22.99
CA PRO A 85 18.54 2.72 -23.44
C PRO A 85 17.77 1.44 -23.78
N GLN A 86 18.51 0.37 -24.13
CA GLN A 86 17.93 -0.92 -24.48
C GLN A 86 17.38 -1.68 -23.26
N ARG A 87 17.87 -1.38 -22.06
CA ARG A 87 17.33 -1.94 -20.80
C ARG A 87 15.98 -1.32 -20.43
N PHE A 88 15.67 -0.14 -20.97
CA PHE A 88 14.39 0.56 -20.75
C PHE A 88 13.35 0.29 -21.85
N LYS A 89 13.69 -0.50 -22.85
CA LYS A 89 12.67 -0.99 -23.78
C LYS A 89 11.77 -1.96 -23.00
N PRO A 90 10.46 -1.80 -23.08
CA PRO A 90 9.55 -2.83 -22.60
C PRO A 90 10.04 -4.15 -23.15
N ARG A 91 10.38 -5.12 -22.31
CA ARG A 91 10.65 -6.47 -22.79
C ARG A 91 9.34 -6.95 -23.39
N GLU A 92 9.34 -7.18 -24.69
CA GLU A 92 8.17 -7.78 -25.39
C GLU A 92 7.83 -9.15 -24.80
N HIS A 93 8.78 -9.73 -24.06
CA HIS A 93 8.60 -10.97 -23.32
C HIS A 93 9.20 -10.75 -21.94
N LEU A 94 8.34 -10.61 -20.94
CA LEU A 94 8.73 -10.86 -19.54
C LEU A 94 9.38 -12.25 -19.50
N THR A 95 10.43 -12.39 -18.72
CA THR A 95 10.97 -13.71 -18.40
C THR A 95 9.78 -14.58 -18.02
N PRO A 96 9.52 -15.73 -18.66
CA PRO A 96 8.41 -16.58 -18.28
C PRO A 96 8.47 -16.78 -16.77
N LEU A 97 7.36 -16.52 -16.10
CA LEU A 97 7.25 -16.82 -14.67
C LEU A 97 7.65 -18.29 -14.50
N PRO A 98 8.38 -18.64 -13.43
CA PRO A 98 8.73 -20.01 -13.16
C PRO A 98 7.49 -20.90 -13.32
N GLU A 99 7.62 -22.07 -13.90
CA GLU A 99 6.51 -22.99 -14.16
C GLU A 99 5.68 -23.26 -12.90
N SER A 100 6.32 -23.23 -11.72
CA SER A 100 5.66 -23.28 -10.40
C SER A 100 4.68 -22.13 -10.13
N VAL A 101 4.84 -20.99 -10.81
CA VAL A 101 3.97 -19.82 -10.68
C VAL A 101 2.81 -19.88 -11.69
N VAL A 102 2.99 -20.60 -12.80
CA VAL A 102 2.01 -20.71 -13.89
C VAL A 102 1.14 -21.97 -13.80
N ALA A 103 1.63 -23.01 -13.12
CA ALA A 103 1.12 -24.38 -13.26
C ALA A 103 0.01 -24.78 -12.29
N VAL A 104 -0.51 -23.89 -11.46
CA VAL A 104 -1.64 -24.26 -10.60
C VAL A 104 -2.94 -24.06 -11.38
N GLN A 105 -3.17 -24.96 -12.31
CA GLN A 105 -4.44 -25.12 -13.00
C GLN A 105 -5.24 -26.20 -12.26
N GLY A 106 -6.09 -25.78 -11.36
CA GLY A 106 -7.06 -26.63 -10.70
C GLY A 106 -8.33 -25.83 -10.40
N GLU A 107 -9.41 -26.51 -10.02
CA GLU A 107 -10.66 -25.86 -9.63
C GLU A 107 -10.49 -24.91 -8.42
N VAL A 108 -9.41 -25.08 -7.65
CA VAL A 108 -8.98 -24.16 -6.61
C VAL A 108 -7.71 -23.50 -7.10
N LYS A 109 -7.79 -22.25 -7.51
CA LYS A 109 -6.61 -21.44 -7.84
C LYS A 109 -5.86 -21.10 -6.56
N VAL A 110 -4.99 -21.99 -6.12
CA VAL A 110 -3.95 -21.64 -5.12
C VAL A 110 -3.08 -20.60 -5.78
N ARG A 111 -2.94 -19.43 -5.17
CA ARG A 111 -2.06 -18.41 -5.70
C ARG A 111 -0.62 -18.92 -5.57
N PRO A 112 0.16 -18.93 -6.67
CA PRO A 112 1.45 -19.64 -6.70
C PRO A 112 2.53 -19.04 -5.79
N TRP A 113 2.32 -17.85 -5.26
CA TRP A 113 3.24 -17.17 -4.32
C TRP A 113 2.98 -17.47 -2.85
N LEU A 114 1.97 -18.26 -2.54
CA LEU A 114 1.78 -18.74 -1.17
C LEU A 114 2.76 -19.90 -0.89
N PRO A 115 3.25 -20.04 0.36
CA PRO A 115 4.05 -21.20 0.72
C PRO A 115 3.37 -22.52 0.32
N PRO A 116 4.12 -23.56 -0.05
CA PRO A 116 3.55 -24.85 -0.36
C PRO A 116 2.57 -25.34 0.72
N GLY A 117 1.37 -25.73 0.32
CA GLY A 117 0.30 -26.12 1.23
C GLY A 117 -0.54 -24.97 1.80
N SER A 118 -0.21 -23.72 1.49
CA SER A 118 -1.06 -22.60 1.86
C SER A 118 -2.24 -22.49 0.89
N ASN A 119 -3.43 -22.32 1.46
CA ASN A 119 -4.65 -22.02 0.71
C ASN A 119 -5.15 -20.66 1.18
N LEU A 120 -5.48 -19.75 0.24
CA LEU A 120 -6.09 -18.48 0.59
C LEU A 120 -7.40 -18.63 1.38
N ASN A 121 -8.11 -19.74 1.13
CA ASN A 121 -9.34 -20.06 1.83
C ASN A 121 -9.10 -20.67 3.23
N ASP A 122 -7.88 -21.15 3.51
CA ASP A 122 -7.46 -21.73 4.79
C ASP A 122 -6.63 -20.75 5.62
N GLN A 123 -6.44 -19.52 5.15
CA GLN A 123 -5.93 -18.48 6.03
C GLN A 123 -7.00 -18.27 7.10
N ASP A 124 -6.56 -18.36 8.36
CA ASP A 124 -7.39 -17.90 9.47
C ASP A 124 -7.98 -16.56 9.02
N PRO A 125 -9.29 -16.38 9.12
CA PRO A 125 -9.89 -15.13 8.74
C PRO A 125 -9.19 -14.05 9.57
N LEU A 126 -8.24 -13.34 8.95
CA LEU A 126 -7.73 -12.13 9.54
C LEU A 126 -8.94 -11.26 9.82
N PRO A 127 -8.93 -10.49 10.90
CA PRO A 127 -10.06 -9.67 11.24
C PRO A 127 -10.43 -8.88 10.01
N LYS A 128 -11.66 -9.07 9.54
CA LYS A 128 -12.22 -8.10 8.66
C LYS A 128 -12.16 -6.79 9.44
N LEU A 129 -11.43 -5.82 8.93
CA LEU A 129 -11.75 -4.46 9.29
C LEU A 129 -13.15 -4.26 8.77
N VAL A 130 -14.12 -4.63 9.56
CA VAL A 130 -15.45 -4.17 9.35
C VAL A 130 -15.33 -2.69 9.56
N LEU A 131 -15.36 -2.00 8.42
CA LEU A 131 -15.69 -0.60 8.44
C LEU A 131 -17.05 -0.55 9.09
N ASN A 132 -17.08 -0.41 10.40
CA ASN A 132 -18.32 -0.22 11.11
C ASN A 132 -18.76 1.22 10.87
N PHE A 133 -19.36 1.42 9.70
CA PHE A 133 -19.81 2.71 9.22
C PHE A 133 -20.73 3.39 10.22
N GLU A 134 -21.53 2.60 10.96
CA GLU A 134 -22.46 3.12 11.95
C GLU A 134 -21.73 3.67 13.19
N GLU A 135 -20.70 3.00 13.68
CA GLU A 135 -19.95 3.44 14.85
C GLU A 135 -18.98 4.60 14.55
N ARG A 136 -18.55 4.76 13.30
CA ARG A 136 -17.56 5.77 12.90
C ARG A 136 -18.15 7.09 12.42
N GLU A 137 -19.44 7.27 12.48
CA GLU A 137 -20.12 8.48 12.00
C GLU A 137 -19.73 8.87 10.55
N ILE A 138 -19.37 7.89 9.71
CA ILE A 138 -19.11 8.13 8.29
C ILE A 138 -20.39 8.67 7.68
N LYS A 139 -20.31 9.84 7.10
CA LYS A 139 -21.47 10.44 6.45
C LYS A 139 -21.94 9.52 5.34
N GLU A 140 -23.22 9.28 5.27
CA GLU A 140 -23.86 8.47 4.21
C GLU A 140 -23.42 8.93 2.80
N THR A 141 -23.09 10.21 2.63
CA THR A 141 -22.57 10.78 1.38
C THR A 141 -21.16 10.32 1.02
N ASP A 142 -20.37 9.85 1.98
CA ASP A 142 -18.97 9.44 1.77
C ASP A 142 -18.85 7.92 1.58
N LEU A 143 -19.90 7.15 1.93
CA LEU A 143 -19.95 5.70 1.78
C LEU A 143 -19.61 5.20 0.36
N PRO A 144 -20.15 5.80 -0.73
CA PRO A 144 -19.81 5.35 -2.07
C PRO A 144 -18.31 5.52 -2.40
N LEU A 145 -17.68 6.57 -1.87
CA LEU A 145 -16.26 6.81 -2.09
C LEU A 145 -15.40 5.76 -1.36
N VAL A 146 -15.75 5.45 -0.12
CA VAL A 146 -15.08 4.42 0.69
C VAL A 146 -15.26 3.04 0.06
N ALA A 147 -16.49 2.69 -0.37
CA ALA A 147 -16.78 1.41 -1.02
C ALA A 147 -16.03 1.25 -2.36
N TYR A 148 -15.90 2.32 -3.13
CA TYR A 148 -15.08 2.30 -4.34
C TYR A 148 -13.59 2.14 -4.02
N GLY A 149 -13.10 2.76 -2.95
CA GLY A 149 -11.73 2.62 -2.46
C GLY A 149 -11.42 1.20 -2.02
N ASP A 150 -12.33 0.55 -1.33
CA ASP A 150 -12.26 -0.85 -0.92
C ASP A 150 -12.15 -1.77 -2.14
N MET A 151 -13.04 -1.61 -3.11
CA MET A 151 -12.98 -2.32 -4.39
C MET A 151 -11.64 -2.12 -5.11
N LEU A 152 -11.09 -0.90 -5.14
CA LEU A 152 -9.78 -0.63 -5.74
C LEU A 152 -8.65 -1.31 -4.97
N PHE A 153 -8.74 -1.34 -3.66
CA PHE A 153 -7.75 -1.97 -2.79
C PHE A 153 -7.66 -3.48 -3.02
N ASP A 154 -8.77 -4.11 -3.37
CA ASP A 154 -8.87 -5.52 -3.71
C ASP A 154 -8.66 -5.82 -5.21
N SER A 155 -8.56 -4.78 -6.04
CA SER A 155 -8.47 -4.94 -7.49
C SER A 155 -7.03 -4.97 -7.99
N ALA A 156 -6.60 -6.10 -8.54
CA ALA A 156 -5.32 -6.18 -9.26
C ALA A 156 -5.29 -5.34 -10.56
N ARG A 157 -6.45 -4.86 -11.02
CA ARG A 157 -6.57 -4.14 -12.29
C ARG A 157 -5.92 -2.76 -12.29
N ILE A 158 -5.69 -2.17 -11.11
CA ILE A 158 -5.01 -0.89 -10.99
C ILE A 158 -3.49 -1.00 -11.20
N PHE A 159 -2.95 -2.20 -11.18
CA PHE A 159 -1.52 -2.46 -11.37
C PHE A 159 -1.17 -2.85 -12.80
N GLY A 160 0.11 -2.74 -13.14
CA GLY A 160 0.68 -3.24 -14.37
C GLY A 160 1.02 -4.74 -14.30
N SER A 161 1.47 -5.30 -15.42
CA SER A 161 2.08 -6.63 -15.44
C SER A 161 3.47 -6.59 -14.76
N PRO A 162 3.86 -7.63 -13.99
CA PRO A 162 3.17 -8.90 -13.79
C PRO A 162 2.14 -8.90 -12.64
N ALA A 163 2.08 -7.85 -11.80
CA ALA A 163 1.21 -7.84 -10.63
C ALA A 163 -0.25 -8.09 -11.00
N ARG A 164 -0.78 -7.35 -11.98
CA ARG A 164 -2.14 -7.53 -12.49
C ARG A 164 -2.40 -8.95 -12.97
N ASP A 165 -1.48 -9.50 -13.75
CA ASP A 165 -1.65 -10.81 -14.39
C ASP A 165 -1.58 -11.96 -13.37
N LEU A 166 -0.92 -11.73 -12.24
CA LEU A 166 -0.86 -12.63 -11.09
C LEU A 166 -2.04 -12.43 -10.12
N GLY A 167 -2.87 -11.42 -10.33
CA GLY A 167 -3.96 -11.08 -9.44
C GLY A 167 -3.50 -10.48 -8.11
N ILE A 168 -2.35 -9.82 -8.10
CA ILE A 168 -1.83 -9.12 -6.92
C ILE A 168 -2.54 -7.78 -6.79
N ALA A 169 -3.14 -7.54 -5.64
CA ALA A 169 -3.79 -6.31 -5.23
C ALA A 169 -3.15 -5.78 -3.95
N CYS A 170 -3.56 -4.61 -3.47
CA CYS A 170 -3.08 -4.09 -2.18
C CYS A 170 -3.37 -5.08 -1.04
N SER A 171 -4.57 -5.67 -1.03
CA SER A 171 -5.00 -6.68 -0.07
C SER A 171 -4.22 -8.00 -0.14
N THR A 172 -3.46 -8.25 -1.19
CA THR A 172 -2.59 -9.43 -1.26
C THR A 172 -1.45 -9.33 -0.24
N CYS A 173 -0.84 -8.15 -0.13
CA CYS A 173 0.21 -7.86 0.84
C CYS A 173 -0.38 -7.40 2.17
N HIS A 174 -1.30 -6.45 2.11
CA HIS A 174 -2.01 -5.90 3.26
C HIS A 174 -3.34 -6.62 3.44
N ASN A 175 -3.28 -7.90 3.82
CA ASN A 175 -4.48 -8.72 3.95
C ASN A 175 -5.38 -8.12 5.02
N ARG A 176 -6.61 -7.75 4.62
CA ARG A 176 -7.58 -7.04 5.46
C ARG A 176 -6.98 -5.81 6.16
N SER A 177 -6.15 -5.07 5.38
CA SER A 177 -5.53 -3.83 5.83
C SER A 177 -4.45 -3.98 6.89
N ASP A 178 -4.06 -5.19 7.16
CA ASP A 178 -2.98 -5.53 8.08
C ASP A 178 -1.79 -6.14 7.32
N VAL A 179 -1.13 -7.12 7.87
CA VAL A 179 0.03 -7.79 7.29
C VAL A 179 -0.35 -9.15 6.73
N ASN A 180 0.36 -9.60 5.69
CA ASN A 180 0.29 -10.98 5.23
C ASN A 180 1.64 -11.67 5.48
N GLN A 181 1.83 -12.17 6.69
CA GLN A 181 3.06 -12.84 7.13
C GLN A 181 3.36 -14.14 6.37
N ARG A 182 2.41 -14.68 5.61
CA ARG A 182 2.57 -15.91 4.83
C ARG A 182 2.85 -15.67 3.37
N LEU A 183 2.78 -14.43 2.91
CA LEU A 183 3.00 -14.09 1.52
C LEU A 183 4.47 -14.32 1.16
N PHE A 184 4.68 -15.13 0.13
CA PHE A 184 5.98 -15.40 -0.44
C PHE A 184 5.89 -15.37 -1.97
N ILE A 185 6.62 -14.46 -2.59
CA ILE A 185 6.68 -14.32 -4.05
C ILE A 185 8.08 -14.72 -4.51
N PRO A 186 8.24 -15.86 -5.19
CA PRO A 186 9.54 -16.26 -5.72
C PRO A 186 10.12 -15.18 -6.64
N GLY A 187 11.32 -14.70 -6.33
CA GLY A 187 12.00 -13.63 -7.07
C GLY A 187 11.74 -12.20 -6.55
N ALA A 188 10.87 -12.05 -5.54
CA ALA A 188 10.65 -10.78 -4.84
C ALA A 188 10.67 -10.95 -3.31
N SER A 189 10.73 -12.17 -2.81
CA SER A 189 10.76 -12.46 -1.37
C SER A 189 11.95 -13.34 -1.00
N HIS A 190 12.62 -13.01 0.10
CA HIS A 190 13.62 -13.88 0.73
C HIS A 190 13.02 -14.72 1.86
N GLN A 191 11.99 -14.20 2.49
CA GLN A 191 11.22 -14.87 3.54
C GLN A 191 9.75 -14.52 3.44
N PRO A 192 8.84 -15.34 3.99
CA PRO A 192 7.43 -14.99 4.05
C PRO A 192 7.21 -13.66 4.79
N GLY A 193 6.31 -12.83 4.27
CA GLY A 193 5.97 -11.53 4.84
C GLY A 193 6.88 -10.37 4.42
N ALA A 194 7.98 -10.62 3.69
CA ALA A 194 8.87 -9.59 3.20
C ALA A 194 8.96 -9.61 1.67
N ILE A 195 8.90 -8.45 1.05
CA ILE A 195 8.85 -8.31 -0.41
C ILE A 195 9.75 -7.15 -0.86
N ASP A 196 10.58 -7.41 -1.86
CA ASP A 196 11.31 -6.41 -2.61
C ASP A 196 10.39 -5.80 -3.68
N VAL A 197 9.71 -4.71 -3.31
CA VAL A 197 8.69 -4.06 -4.16
C VAL A 197 9.29 -3.16 -5.22
N ASP A 198 10.47 -2.61 -4.99
CA ASP A 198 11.22 -1.76 -5.91
C ASP A 198 12.38 -2.51 -6.61
N GLY A 199 12.38 -3.82 -6.49
CA GLY A 199 13.22 -4.73 -7.27
C GLY A 199 12.75 -4.93 -8.71
N SER A 200 13.41 -5.85 -9.41
CA SER A 200 13.15 -6.09 -10.83
C SER A 200 11.87 -6.89 -11.14
N PHE A 201 11.24 -7.47 -10.12
CA PHE A 201 10.13 -8.39 -10.32
C PHE A 201 8.87 -7.69 -10.84
N PHE A 202 8.44 -6.61 -10.18
CA PHE A 202 7.22 -5.90 -10.52
C PHE A 202 7.43 -4.85 -11.61
N ASN A 203 8.43 -4.00 -11.44
CA ASN A 203 8.71 -2.95 -12.40
C ASN A 203 10.22 -2.81 -12.66
N PRO A 204 10.77 -3.48 -13.69
CA PRO A 204 12.20 -3.42 -13.99
C PRO A 204 12.74 -2.01 -14.27
N ILE A 205 11.86 -1.05 -14.58
CA ILE A 205 12.25 0.35 -14.83
C ILE A 205 12.51 1.06 -13.51
N PHE A 206 11.75 0.73 -12.48
CA PHE A 206 11.83 1.32 -11.15
C PHE A 206 12.84 0.62 -10.24
N ASN A 207 13.42 -0.48 -10.68
CA ASN A 207 14.37 -1.27 -9.91
C ASN A 207 15.54 -0.41 -9.39
N ASP A 208 15.65 -0.28 -8.08
CA ASP A 208 16.72 0.44 -7.40
C ASP A 208 18.04 -0.34 -7.36
N ARG A 209 18.05 -1.60 -7.85
CA ARG A 209 19.17 -2.55 -7.93
C ARG A 209 19.69 -3.05 -6.58
N ARG A 210 18.92 -2.89 -5.55
CA ARG A 210 19.16 -3.51 -4.26
C ARG A 210 18.41 -4.83 -4.18
N ASP A 211 18.78 -5.62 -3.23
CA ASP A 211 18.13 -6.86 -2.86
C ASP A 211 17.77 -6.71 -1.37
N ASP A 212 16.75 -5.90 -1.11
CA ASP A 212 16.37 -5.40 0.20
C ASP A 212 14.86 -5.54 0.48
N PRO A 213 14.37 -6.80 0.49
CA PRO A 213 12.96 -7.03 0.78
C PRO A 213 12.54 -6.39 2.10
N LEU A 214 11.44 -5.65 2.03
CA LEU A 214 10.85 -4.98 3.17
C LEU A 214 9.75 -5.84 3.79
N ASP A 215 9.71 -5.89 5.11
CA ASP A 215 8.60 -6.46 5.86
C ASP A 215 7.31 -5.68 5.58
N ILE A 216 6.21 -6.40 5.35
CA ILE A 216 4.91 -5.80 5.03
C ILE A 216 4.36 -5.12 6.29
N PRO A 217 4.19 -3.78 6.30
CA PRO A 217 3.66 -3.09 7.46
C PRO A 217 2.14 -3.20 7.55
N SER A 218 1.63 -3.13 8.78
CA SER A 218 0.21 -2.88 9.02
C SER A 218 -0.19 -1.49 8.49
N LEU A 219 -1.41 -1.37 7.97
CA LEU A 219 -2.00 -0.09 7.57
C LEU A 219 -2.85 0.55 8.68
N ARG A 220 -2.89 -0.07 9.85
CA ARG A 220 -3.65 0.47 10.98
C ARG A 220 -3.07 1.79 11.45
N GLY A 221 -3.93 2.76 11.67
CA GLY A 221 -3.54 4.09 12.13
C GLY A 221 -2.86 4.95 11.07
N LEU A 222 -3.00 4.66 9.77
CA LEU A 222 -2.34 5.42 8.68
C LEU A 222 -2.51 6.93 8.78
N ARG A 223 -3.66 7.43 9.28
CA ARG A 223 -3.86 8.88 9.48
C ARG A 223 -2.89 9.50 10.49
N PHE A 224 -2.25 8.68 11.33
CA PHE A 224 -1.36 9.13 12.40
C PHE A 224 0.11 8.81 12.12
N THR A 225 0.39 7.84 11.22
CA THR A 225 1.74 7.27 11.01
C THR A 225 2.53 7.93 9.89
N GLY A 226 2.08 9.06 9.33
CA GLY A 226 2.92 9.83 8.42
C GLY A 226 4.17 10.40 9.11
N PRO A 227 5.30 10.56 8.37
CA PRO A 227 5.48 10.38 6.92
C PRO A 227 5.46 8.91 6.48
N TYR A 228 5.29 8.65 5.17
CA TYR A 228 5.07 7.32 4.62
C TYR A 228 6.29 6.78 3.87
N GLY A 229 6.31 5.44 3.72
CA GLY A 229 7.50 4.70 3.30
C GLY A 229 8.35 4.33 4.50
N ARG A 230 9.18 3.28 4.40
CA ARG A 230 10.01 2.81 5.54
C ARG A 230 11.06 3.83 6.00
N ASP A 231 11.43 4.75 5.13
CA ASP A 231 12.39 5.84 5.39
C ASP A 231 11.71 7.21 5.57
N GLY A 232 10.37 7.26 5.61
CA GLY A 232 9.59 8.49 5.76
C GLY A 232 9.72 9.45 4.57
N ARG A 233 10.05 8.94 3.36
CA ARG A 233 10.33 9.79 2.18
C ARG A 233 9.12 10.50 1.60
N PHE A 234 7.90 10.09 1.95
CA PHE A 234 6.66 10.69 1.48
C PHE A 234 5.91 11.41 2.60
N ALA A 235 5.77 12.72 2.49
CA ALA A 235 4.96 13.50 3.42
C ALA A 235 3.45 13.31 3.21
N SER A 236 3.04 12.79 2.05
CA SER A 236 1.65 12.64 1.63
C SER A 236 1.32 11.18 1.35
N LEU A 237 0.28 10.64 1.98
CA LEU A 237 -0.24 9.30 1.68
C LEU A 237 -0.70 9.20 0.22
N ARG A 238 -1.24 10.29 -0.35
CA ARG A 238 -1.65 10.34 -1.74
C ARG A 238 -0.48 10.11 -2.70
N ASP A 239 0.62 10.82 -2.46
CA ASP A 239 1.82 10.68 -3.30
C ASP A 239 2.45 9.30 -3.13
N PHE A 240 2.45 8.77 -1.92
CA PHE A 240 2.91 7.41 -1.65
C PHE A 240 2.04 6.36 -2.37
N THR A 241 0.72 6.44 -2.23
CA THR A 241 -0.21 5.51 -2.90
C THR A 241 -0.06 5.56 -4.43
N ARG A 242 0.05 6.78 -4.99
CA ARG A 242 0.33 6.93 -6.42
C ARG A 242 1.67 6.30 -6.81
N ASN A 243 2.71 6.49 -5.99
CA ASN A 243 4.03 5.89 -6.21
C ASN A 243 3.96 4.37 -6.25
N VAL A 244 3.26 3.77 -5.31
CA VAL A 244 3.04 2.30 -5.28
C VAL A 244 2.39 1.83 -6.58
N ILE A 245 1.29 2.46 -7.01
CA ILE A 245 0.56 2.04 -8.22
C ILE A 245 1.43 2.18 -9.47
N VAL A 246 2.03 3.37 -9.67
CA VAL A 246 2.67 3.72 -10.95
C VAL A 246 4.11 3.23 -11.01
N ASN A 247 4.88 3.47 -9.96
CA ASN A 247 6.31 3.21 -9.98
C ASN A 247 6.64 1.78 -9.54
N GLU A 248 6.15 1.35 -8.39
CA GLU A 248 6.48 0.03 -7.86
C GLU A 248 5.78 -1.08 -8.66
N PHE A 249 4.50 -0.95 -8.94
CA PHE A 249 3.72 -1.97 -9.63
C PHE A 249 3.43 -1.70 -11.11
N GLY A 250 4.00 -0.64 -11.70
CA GLY A 250 3.93 -0.37 -13.13
C GLY A 250 2.52 -0.11 -13.67
N GLY A 251 1.58 0.30 -12.83
CA GLY A 251 0.21 0.62 -13.20
C GLY A 251 0.10 1.92 -14.00
N ALA A 252 -1.07 2.15 -14.59
CA ALA A 252 -1.40 3.42 -15.20
C ALA A 252 -1.54 4.53 -14.15
N GLU A 253 -1.45 5.79 -14.59
CA GLU A 253 -1.72 6.94 -13.74
C GLU A 253 -3.16 6.88 -13.21
N PRO A 254 -3.36 6.74 -11.88
CA PRO A 254 -4.70 6.70 -11.31
C PRO A 254 -5.40 8.06 -11.45
N THR A 255 -6.71 8.04 -11.68
CA THR A 255 -7.49 9.27 -11.69
C THR A 255 -7.51 9.91 -10.30
N PRO A 256 -7.76 11.24 -10.21
CA PRO A 256 -7.96 11.88 -8.91
C PRO A 256 -9.03 11.21 -8.05
N PHE A 257 -10.12 10.75 -8.66
CA PHE A 257 -11.20 10.04 -7.99
C PHE A 257 -10.74 8.70 -7.41
N MET A 258 -9.95 7.91 -8.16
CA MET A 258 -9.40 6.65 -7.67
C MET A 258 -8.50 6.85 -6.45
N LEU A 259 -7.63 7.88 -6.49
CA LEU A 259 -6.78 8.20 -5.33
C LEU A 259 -7.60 8.68 -4.13
N ASP A 260 -8.60 9.53 -4.36
CA ASP A 260 -9.49 10.01 -3.29
C ASP A 260 -10.23 8.82 -2.63
N ALA A 261 -10.71 7.88 -3.44
CA ALA A 261 -11.39 6.69 -2.96
C ALA A 261 -10.46 5.76 -2.15
N LEU A 262 -9.27 5.44 -2.68
CA LEU A 262 -8.27 4.64 -1.96
C LEU A 262 -7.89 5.28 -0.63
N LEU A 263 -7.66 6.59 -0.60
CA LEU A 263 -7.34 7.29 0.63
C LEU A 263 -8.50 7.27 1.61
N ALA A 264 -9.73 7.52 1.14
CA ALA A 264 -10.92 7.46 1.97
C ALA A 264 -11.05 6.10 2.67
N TYR A 265 -10.83 5.02 1.92
CA TYR A 265 -10.84 3.67 2.47
C TYR A 265 -9.68 3.41 3.44
N MET A 266 -8.43 3.67 3.04
CA MET A 266 -7.27 3.39 3.88
C MET A 266 -7.22 4.22 5.17
N LEU A 267 -7.76 5.42 5.17
CA LEU A 267 -7.81 6.28 6.36
C LEU A 267 -8.86 5.84 7.38
N GLU A 268 -9.72 4.87 7.04
CA GLU A 268 -10.64 4.25 7.99
C GLU A 268 -9.97 3.18 8.88
N PHE A 269 -8.72 2.78 8.56
CA PHE A 269 -7.98 1.80 9.36
C PHE A 269 -7.41 2.45 10.62
N ASP A 270 -8.12 2.35 11.71
CA ASP A 270 -7.67 2.82 13.01
C ASP A 270 -6.87 1.76 13.77
N PHE A 271 -6.14 2.21 14.78
CA PHE A 271 -5.56 1.31 15.76
C PHE A 271 -6.64 0.53 16.49
N LEU A 272 -6.33 -0.71 16.84
CA LEU A 272 -7.22 -1.55 17.62
C LEU A 272 -7.36 -1.00 19.05
N PRO A 273 -8.56 -1.06 19.65
CA PRO A 273 -8.75 -0.71 21.05
C PRO A 273 -7.86 -1.54 21.98
N ASN A 274 -7.28 -0.90 22.97
CA ASN A 274 -6.45 -1.55 23.99
C ASN A 274 -6.77 -0.96 25.36
N SER A 275 -7.51 -1.70 26.19
CA SER A 275 -7.91 -1.30 27.55
C SER A 275 -6.73 -1.14 28.52
N MET A 276 -5.57 -1.72 28.18
CA MET A 276 -4.35 -1.54 28.96
C MET A 276 -3.69 -0.19 28.77
N LEU A 277 -4.16 0.65 27.82
CA LEU A 277 -3.60 1.98 27.55
C LEU A 277 -4.61 3.10 27.84
N THR A 278 -4.10 4.18 28.37
CA THR A 278 -4.81 5.47 28.41
C THR A 278 -4.71 6.17 27.05
N ALA A 279 -5.47 7.23 26.86
CA ALA A 279 -5.36 8.08 25.67
C ALA A 279 -3.98 8.74 25.51
N GLU A 280 -3.25 8.92 26.62
CA GLU A 280 -1.90 9.46 26.64
C GLU A 280 -0.81 8.39 26.43
N GLY A 281 -1.19 7.14 26.17
CA GLY A 281 -0.27 6.03 25.91
C GLY A 281 0.44 5.48 27.15
N THR A 282 -0.06 5.75 28.35
CA THR A 282 0.43 5.17 29.61
C THR A 282 -0.39 3.93 30.00
N LEU A 283 0.20 3.02 30.76
CA LEU A 283 -0.50 1.82 31.19
C LEU A 283 -1.62 2.12 32.20
N THR A 284 -2.77 1.45 32.01
CA THR A 284 -3.90 1.47 32.97
C THR A 284 -3.69 0.45 34.08
N ASP A 285 -4.64 0.40 35.03
CA ASP A 285 -4.61 -0.60 36.13
C ASP A 285 -4.82 -2.04 35.65
N GLU A 286 -5.22 -2.27 34.43
CA GLU A 286 -5.39 -3.58 33.84
C GLU A 286 -4.06 -4.25 33.43
N ALA A 287 -3.00 -3.47 33.25
CA ALA A 287 -1.69 -3.99 32.87
C ALA A 287 -1.02 -4.76 34.02
N LEU A 288 -0.28 -5.78 33.65
CA LEU A 288 0.47 -6.61 34.60
C LEU A 288 1.63 -5.84 35.25
N ASP A 289 1.98 -6.23 36.47
CA ASP A 289 3.11 -5.61 37.22
C ASP A 289 4.44 -5.64 36.44
N ALA A 290 4.69 -6.71 35.65
CA ALA A 290 5.87 -6.79 34.81
C ALA A 290 5.87 -5.70 33.73
N ALA A 291 4.74 -5.45 33.07
CA ALA A 291 4.60 -4.39 32.07
C ALA A 291 4.81 -3.01 32.69
N ARG A 292 4.32 -2.76 33.92
CA ARG A 292 4.54 -1.49 34.64
C ARG A 292 6.01 -1.24 34.94
N ARG A 293 6.74 -2.28 35.38
CA ARG A 293 8.21 -2.15 35.55
C ARG A 293 8.90 -1.92 34.21
N GLY A 294 8.39 -2.55 33.13
CA GLY A 294 8.85 -2.31 31.75
C GLY A 294 8.61 -0.87 31.30
N GLU A 295 7.46 -0.27 31.65
CA GLU A 295 7.16 1.15 31.38
C GLU A 295 8.18 2.08 32.05
N GLU A 296 8.59 1.79 33.29
CA GLU A 296 9.61 2.56 33.98
C GLU A 296 10.98 2.48 33.24
N ILE A 297 11.34 1.29 32.73
CA ILE A 297 12.55 1.08 31.94
C ILE A 297 12.46 1.80 30.60
N PHE A 298 11.34 1.73 29.92
CA PHE A 298 11.08 2.37 28.64
C PHE A 298 11.23 3.91 28.69
N ASN A 299 10.80 4.50 29.80
CA ASN A 299 10.88 5.94 30.06
C ASN A 299 12.21 6.39 30.69
N ARG A 300 13.03 5.47 31.16
CA ARG A 300 14.28 5.77 31.83
C ARG A 300 15.38 6.16 30.82
N PRO A 301 16.15 7.25 31.06
CA PRO A 301 17.34 7.54 30.28
C PRO A 301 18.37 6.39 30.36
N LEU A 302 18.92 6.01 29.22
CA LEU A 302 19.88 4.92 29.07
C LEU A 302 21.17 5.45 28.44
N ALA A 303 22.31 5.22 29.09
CA ALA A 303 23.61 5.71 28.61
C ALA A 303 23.95 5.24 27.20
N GLY A 304 23.59 3.99 26.83
CA GLY A 304 23.79 3.43 25.51
C GLY A 304 22.96 4.12 24.40
N LEU A 305 21.94 4.89 24.77
CA LEU A 305 21.15 5.74 23.89
C LEU A 305 21.56 7.24 23.96
N GLY A 306 22.71 7.54 24.55
CA GLY A 306 23.15 8.94 24.76
C GLY A 306 22.25 9.70 25.73
N ASP A 307 21.92 9.07 26.84
CA ASP A 307 21.03 9.57 27.91
C ASP A 307 19.59 9.86 27.43
N ARG A 308 19.18 9.30 26.31
CA ARG A 308 17.77 9.27 25.87
C ARG A 308 17.08 7.98 26.34
N SER A 309 15.77 8.00 26.37
CA SER A 309 14.94 6.82 26.64
C SER A 309 14.35 6.25 25.33
N CYS A 310 13.75 5.07 25.39
CA CYS A 310 12.98 4.54 24.28
C CYS A 310 11.81 5.47 23.92
N ALA A 311 11.18 6.07 24.92
CA ALA A 311 10.11 7.06 24.76
C ALA A 311 10.57 8.37 24.07
N SER A 312 11.87 8.59 23.88
CA SER A 312 12.36 9.76 23.14
C SER A 312 12.08 9.68 21.64
N CYS A 313 11.97 8.47 21.09
CA CYS A 313 11.56 8.22 19.71
C CYS A 313 10.13 7.67 19.66
N HIS A 314 9.82 6.66 20.46
CA HIS A 314 8.47 6.11 20.61
C HIS A 314 7.67 6.92 21.65
N VAL A 315 7.20 8.11 21.25
CA VAL A 315 6.53 9.07 22.15
C VAL A 315 5.13 8.59 22.49
N PRO A 316 4.81 8.25 23.76
CA PRO A 316 3.54 7.61 24.13
C PRO A 316 2.30 8.39 23.71
N ASP A 317 2.21 9.68 24.00
CA ASP A 317 1.10 10.56 23.64
C ASP A 317 1.04 10.92 22.14
N GLY A 318 2.06 10.52 21.38
CA GLY A 318 2.17 10.64 19.93
C GLY A 318 1.86 9.34 19.16
N ASN A 319 1.10 8.41 19.71
CA ASN A 319 0.91 7.06 19.19
C ASN A 319 2.23 6.27 19.06
N PHE A 320 3.15 6.48 19.99
CA PHE A 320 4.49 5.91 20.00
C PHE A 320 5.32 6.26 18.75
N LEU A 321 5.17 7.49 18.26
CA LEU A 321 5.84 8.02 17.06
C LEU A 321 6.49 9.39 17.38
N ASP A 322 7.66 9.64 16.82
CA ASP A 322 8.25 10.99 16.73
C ASP A 322 8.20 11.55 15.30
N ARG A 323 7.76 10.73 14.34
CA ARG A 323 7.65 11.06 12.91
C ARG A 323 8.98 11.48 12.28
N GLN A 324 10.05 10.86 12.74
CA GLN A 324 11.40 11.08 12.25
C GLN A 324 12.04 9.74 11.88
N ALA A 325 12.96 9.82 10.92
CA ALA A 325 13.78 8.67 10.55
C ALA A 325 15.09 8.66 11.36
N HIS A 326 15.46 7.49 11.86
CA HIS A 326 16.67 7.29 12.67
C HIS A 326 17.53 6.17 12.12
N ASP A 327 18.82 6.40 12.02
CA ASP A 327 19.81 5.33 11.82
C ASP A 327 20.13 4.71 13.18
N ILE A 328 19.56 3.57 13.44
CA ILE A 328 19.82 2.79 14.65
C ILE A 328 20.86 1.68 14.42
N GLY A 329 21.44 1.59 13.22
CA GLY A 329 22.38 0.54 12.85
C GLY A 329 21.70 -0.80 12.52
N SER A 330 20.40 -0.79 12.18
CA SER A 330 19.66 -1.97 11.76
C SER A 330 19.76 -2.26 10.27
N ALA A 331 20.28 -1.32 9.49
CA ALA A 331 20.46 -1.50 8.05
C ALA A 331 21.47 -2.59 7.76
N GLY A 332 21.11 -3.46 6.81
CA GLY A 332 22.01 -4.48 6.28
C GLY A 332 22.94 -3.92 5.19
N PRO A 333 23.79 -4.79 4.58
CA PRO A 333 24.73 -4.41 3.53
C PRO A 333 24.07 -3.78 2.30
N ALA A 334 22.80 -4.06 2.03
CA ALA A 334 22.06 -3.47 0.92
C ALA A 334 21.99 -1.94 1.00
N TYR A 335 22.11 -1.39 2.21
CA TYR A 335 22.03 0.04 2.50
C TYR A 335 23.39 0.72 2.65
N GLU A 336 24.51 -0.01 2.47
CA GLU A 336 25.86 0.59 2.52
C GLU A 336 26.03 1.64 1.43
N GLY A 337 26.42 2.85 1.82
CA GLY A 337 26.66 3.98 0.91
C GLY A 337 25.43 4.73 0.44
N ALA A 338 24.24 4.27 0.81
CA ALA A 338 23.00 4.99 0.58
C ALA A 338 22.79 6.11 1.61
N ARG A 339 21.68 6.78 1.54
CA ARG A 339 21.07 7.70 2.55
C ARG A 339 20.78 7.01 3.89
N ALA A 340 21.36 6.09 3.95
CA ALA A 340 21.78 4.87 4.51
C ALA A 340 21.19 4.63 5.88
N GLY A 341 20.24 3.74 5.90
CA GLY A 341 19.90 3.01 7.10
C GLY A 341 19.10 3.77 8.14
N ALA A 342 18.65 4.97 7.81
CA ALA A 342 17.67 5.69 8.61
C ALA A 342 16.27 5.26 8.21
N PHE A 343 15.52 4.69 9.15
CA PHE A 343 14.14 4.28 8.99
C PHE A 343 13.23 5.12 9.87
N ASP A 344 12.02 5.35 9.40
CA ASP A 344 10.99 6.04 10.17
C ASP A 344 10.65 5.26 11.44
N THR A 345 10.42 5.99 12.54
CA THR A 345 10.05 5.36 13.81
C THR A 345 8.68 4.67 13.66
N PRO A 346 8.60 3.33 13.77
CA PRO A 346 7.32 2.63 13.71
C PRO A 346 6.53 2.83 15.00
N THR A 347 5.20 2.86 14.90
CA THR A 347 4.35 2.79 16.09
C THR A 347 4.55 1.47 16.83
N LEU A 348 4.32 1.48 18.14
CA LEU A 348 4.29 0.26 18.97
C LEU A 348 2.87 -0.31 19.11
N LEU A 349 1.84 0.45 18.68
CA LEU A 349 0.45 -0.01 18.74
C LEU A 349 0.23 -1.16 17.75
N GLY A 350 -0.39 -2.24 18.22
CA GLY A 350 -0.66 -3.42 17.40
C GLY A 350 0.54 -4.34 17.15
N THR A 351 1.72 -4.04 17.70
CA THR A 351 2.94 -4.82 17.43
C THR A 351 2.88 -6.27 17.88
N ALA A 352 2.02 -6.64 18.81
CA ALA A 352 1.82 -8.05 19.18
C ALA A 352 1.32 -8.91 18.00
N TYR A 353 0.77 -8.31 16.95
CA TYR A 353 0.17 -8.99 15.80
C TYR A 353 0.94 -8.80 14.50
N THR A 354 2.03 -8.03 14.50
CA THR A 354 2.77 -7.67 13.28
C THR A 354 4.19 -8.23 13.22
N ALA A 355 4.49 -9.28 13.98
CA ALA A 355 5.76 -9.99 13.81
C ALA A 355 5.91 -10.51 12.36
N PRO A 356 7.15 -10.60 11.81
CA PRO A 356 8.43 -10.22 12.40
C PRO A 356 8.68 -8.72 12.46
N TYR A 357 9.78 -8.30 13.06
CA TYR A 357 10.09 -6.90 13.34
C TYR A 357 11.32 -6.40 12.60
N PHE A 358 11.53 -5.09 12.61
CA PHE A 358 12.44 -4.28 11.82
C PHE A 358 11.95 -4.13 10.37
N HIS A 359 12.65 -3.27 9.61
CA HIS A 359 12.29 -2.94 8.23
C HIS A 359 12.32 -4.18 7.31
N ASP A 360 13.14 -5.16 7.62
CA ASP A 360 13.39 -6.38 6.85
C ASP A 360 12.76 -7.64 7.47
N GLY A 361 12.08 -7.51 8.62
CA GLY A 361 11.53 -8.66 9.34
C GLY A 361 12.58 -9.60 9.95
N SER A 362 13.79 -9.10 10.21
CA SER A 362 14.90 -9.93 10.70
C SER A 362 14.72 -10.43 12.12
N LEU A 363 13.87 -9.81 12.93
CA LEU A 363 13.66 -10.17 14.33
C LEU A 363 12.29 -10.81 14.55
N PRO A 364 12.24 -12.09 14.98
CA PRO A 364 10.99 -12.84 15.01
C PRO A 364 10.07 -12.52 16.20
N THR A 365 10.57 -11.87 17.26
CA THR A 365 9.82 -11.62 18.49
C THR A 365 10.16 -10.29 19.13
N LEU A 366 9.27 -9.71 19.92
CA LEU A 366 9.54 -8.51 20.71
C LEU A 366 10.70 -8.72 21.69
N ALA A 367 10.85 -9.91 22.27
CA ALA A 367 12.01 -10.24 23.07
C ALA A 367 13.33 -10.17 22.27
N ALA A 368 13.32 -10.61 21.01
CA ALA A 368 14.49 -10.47 20.13
C ALA A 368 14.81 -9.00 19.85
N VAL A 369 13.78 -8.14 19.69
CA VAL A 369 13.96 -6.68 19.54
C VAL A 369 14.63 -6.08 20.77
N VAL A 370 14.13 -6.40 21.98
CA VAL A 370 14.73 -5.91 23.24
C VAL A 370 16.18 -6.34 23.38
N ASN A 371 16.47 -7.62 23.10
CA ASN A 371 17.83 -8.16 23.16
C ASN A 371 18.76 -7.47 22.13
N TRP A 372 18.29 -7.25 20.92
CA TRP A 372 19.07 -6.55 19.88
C TRP A 372 19.44 -5.13 20.31
N PHE A 373 18.50 -4.39 20.88
CA PHE A 373 18.79 -3.05 21.41
C PHE A 373 19.78 -3.09 22.59
N ASP A 374 19.59 -4.04 23.51
CA ASP A 374 20.49 -4.21 24.66
C ASP A 374 21.94 -4.48 24.22
N GLU A 375 22.12 -5.43 23.30
CA GLU A 375 23.44 -5.81 22.78
C GLU A 375 24.04 -4.71 21.90
N THR A 376 23.30 -4.23 20.90
CA THR A 376 23.81 -3.28 19.89
C THR A 376 24.08 -1.92 20.48
N LYS A 377 23.27 -1.46 21.42
CA LYS A 377 23.41 -0.15 22.08
C LYS A 377 24.09 -0.23 23.46
N SER A 378 24.47 -1.43 23.89
CA SER A 378 25.11 -1.64 25.19
C SER A 378 24.30 -1.01 26.34
N LEU A 379 22.98 -1.34 26.39
CA LEU A 379 22.09 -0.76 27.39
C LEU A 379 22.38 -1.26 28.81
N GLY A 380 22.93 -2.49 28.92
CA GLY A 380 23.30 -3.12 30.17
C GLY A 380 22.08 -3.55 31.01
N LEU A 381 21.00 -3.99 30.35
CA LEU A 381 19.80 -4.46 31.03
C LEU A 381 20.01 -5.82 31.67
N ALA A 382 19.55 -5.99 32.90
CA ALA A 382 19.48 -7.32 33.54
C ALA A 382 18.43 -8.19 32.84
N ASP A 383 18.54 -9.52 32.99
CA ASP A 383 17.57 -10.46 32.39
C ASP A 383 16.12 -10.15 32.80
N ALA A 384 15.90 -9.78 34.05
CA ALA A 384 14.59 -9.38 34.56
C ALA A 384 14.09 -8.09 33.89
N GLU A 385 14.97 -7.10 33.65
CA GLU A 385 14.62 -5.85 33.00
C GLU A 385 14.28 -6.07 31.52
N ARG A 386 15.00 -6.96 30.81
CA ARG A 386 14.65 -7.35 29.44
C ARG A 386 13.27 -8.02 29.37
N SER A 387 12.98 -8.90 30.33
CA SER A 387 11.68 -9.55 30.42
C SER A 387 10.54 -8.54 30.71
N ASP A 388 10.76 -7.63 31.66
CA ASP A 388 9.80 -6.60 32.01
C ASP A 388 9.56 -5.61 30.85
N LEU A 389 10.62 -5.19 30.15
CA LEU A 389 10.49 -4.34 28.95
C LEU A 389 9.76 -5.05 27.82
N THR A 390 10.00 -6.36 27.61
CA THR A 390 9.26 -7.15 26.63
C THR A 390 7.76 -7.19 27.00
N ALA A 391 7.45 -7.44 28.29
CA ALA A 391 6.06 -7.43 28.76
C ALA A 391 5.36 -6.07 28.56
N TYR A 392 6.10 -4.98 28.69
CA TYR A 392 5.59 -3.65 28.35
C TYR A 392 5.25 -3.51 26.87
N LEU A 393 6.17 -3.92 25.97
CA LEU A 393 5.93 -3.87 24.53
C LEU A 393 4.75 -4.77 24.10
N GLU A 394 4.59 -5.93 24.73
CA GLU A 394 3.45 -6.79 24.52
C GLU A 394 2.15 -6.15 24.98
N ALA A 395 2.14 -5.47 26.14
CA ALA A 395 0.97 -4.77 26.65
C ALA A 395 0.58 -3.59 25.76
N VAL A 396 1.56 -2.78 25.33
CA VAL A 396 1.33 -1.65 24.41
C VAL A 396 0.85 -2.13 23.04
N GLY A 397 1.45 -3.21 22.56
CA GLY A 397 1.16 -3.77 21.23
C GLY A 397 -0.08 -4.65 21.17
N SER A 398 -0.76 -4.90 22.29
CA SER A 398 -1.95 -5.74 22.38
C SER A 398 -3.23 -5.02 21.92
N ALA A 399 -4.31 -5.77 21.90
CA ALA A 399 -5.66 -5.27 21.67
C ALA A 399 -6.69 -6.11 22.42
N ASP A 400 -7.83 -5.51 22.76
CA ASP A 400 -8.90 -6.17 23.52
C ASP A 400 -9.56 -7.26 22.68
N GLU A 401 -9.87 -6.94 21.44
CA GLU A 401 -10.46 -7.84 20.45
C GLU A 401 -9.70 -7.71 19.13
N PRO A 402 -8.55 -8.39 19.00
CA PRO A 402 -7.72 -8.25 17.81
C PRO A 402 -8.39 -8.78 16.55
N TYR A 403 -9.39 -9.69 16.72
CA TYR A 403 -10.00 -10.38 15.60
C TYR A 403 -11.49 -10.56 15.81
N GLU A 404 -12.29 -10.28 14.78
CA GLU A 404 -13.67 -10.73 14.77
C GLU A 404 -13.70 -12.26 14.75
N THR A 405 -14.37 -12.85 15.73
CA THR A 405 -14.67 -14.28 15.74
C THR A 405 -15.79 -14.58 14.76
N PHE A 406 -15.47 -15.25 13.66
CA PHE A 406 -16.46 -15.72 12.71
C PHE A 406 -16.99 -17.10 13.08
N ASP A 407 -18.30 -17.26 13.05
CA ASP A 407 -18.93 -18.55 13.09
C ASP A 407 -18.77 -19.24 11.71
N ALA A 408 -18.00 -20.35 11.69
CA ALA A 408 -17.18 -20.75 10.55
C ALA A 408 -17.90 -21.33 9.31
N GLU A 409 -19.18 -21.70 9.37
CA GLU A 409 -19.73 -22.56 8.29
C GLU A 409 -20.40 -21.86 7.11
N ASN A 410 -20.85 -20.61 7.26
CA ASN A 410 -21.53 -19.88 6.16
C ASN A 410 -21.10 -18.42 5.99
N THR A 411 -20.18 -17.98 6.81
CA THR A 411 -19.90 -16.56 7.01
C THR A 411 -19.02 -15.98 5.89
N SER A 412 -18.08 -16.75 5.33
CA SER A 412 -17.11 -16.22 4.37
C SER A 412 -17.75 -15.79 3.03
N PHE A 413 -18.59 -16.65 2.43
CA PHE A 413 -19.23 -16.30 1.16
C PHE A 413 -20.34 -15.25 1.33
N ARG A 414 -21.07 -15.29 2.43
CA ARG A 414 -22.08 -14.28 2.73
C ARG A 414 -21.44 -12.90 2.92
N LEU A 415 -20.33 -12.83 3.61
CA LEU A 415 -19.58 -11.58 3.81
C LEU A 415 -18.98 -11.09 2.49
N ALA A 416 -18.31 -11.96 1.71
CA ALA A 416 -17.78 -11.61 0.42
C ALA A 416 -18.88 -11.13 -0.54
N PHE A 417 -20.03 -11.79 -0.54
CA PHE A 417 -21.18 -11.36 -1.34
C PHE A 417 -21.72 -9.99 -0.89
N SER A 418 -21.84 -9.75 0.42
CA SER A 418 -22.24 -8.47 0.99
C SER A 418 -21.24 -7.36 0.62
N GLU A 419 -19.95 -7.66 0.66
CA GLU A 419 -18.89 -6.74 0.28
C GLU A 419 -18.96 -6.38 -1.21
N LEU A 420 -19.06 -7.38 -2.11
CA LEU A 420 -19.18 -7.16 -3.54
C LEU A 420 -20.45 -6.39 -3.93
N THR A 421 -21.56 -6.61 -3.23
CA THR A 421 -22.78 -5.82 -3.44
C THR A 421 -22.64 -4.40 -2.93
N THR A 422 -21.86 -4.19 -1.85
CA THR A 422 -21.50 -2.86 -1.34
C THR A 422 -20.63 -2.12 -2.37
N PHE A 423 -19.64 -2.76 -2.95
CA PHE A 423 -18.85 -2.17 -4.05
C PHE A 423 -19.75 -1.74 -5.20
N ALA A 424 -20.63 -2.65 -5.66
CA ALA A 424 -21.56 -2.38 -6.74
C ALA A 424 -22.47 -1.19 -6.44
N SER A 425 -22.86 -0.95 -5.17
CA SER A 425 -23.74 0.15 -4.79
C SER A 425 -23.21 1.54 -5.17
N THR A 426 -21.89 1.67 -5.38
CA THR A 426 -21.27 2.90 -5.90
C THR A 426 -21.83 3.30 -7.28
N LEU A 427 -22.44 2.38 -8.02
CA LEU A 427 -23.13 2.68 -9.28
C LEU A 427 -24.29 3.67 -9.10
N ASP A 428 -24.93 3.72 -7.94
CA ASP A 428 -25.95 4.74 -7.63
C ASP A 428 -25.39 6.17 -7.72
N THR A 429 -24.08 6.34 -7.51
CA THR A 429 -23.38 7.62 -7.64
C THR A 429 -22.76 7.81 -9.02
N LEU A 430 -22.22 6.78 -9.64
CA LEU A 430 -21.47 6.87 -10.88
C LEU A 430 -22.38 6.92 -12.13
N LEU A 431 -23.48 6.18 -12.16
CA LEU A 431 -24.42 6.16 -13.31
C LEU A 431 -25.04 7.53 -13.58
N PRO A 432 -25.57 8.27 -12.59
CA PRO A 432 -26.08 9.62 -12.83
C PRO A 432 -25.03 10.60 -13.36
N ARG A 433 -23.76 10.37 -13.04
CA ARG A 433 -22.62 11.17 -13.50
C ARG A 433 -22.13 10.76 -14.89
N ARG A 434 -22.62 9.65 -15.41
CA ARG A 434 -22.17 9.01 -16.66
C ARG A 434 -20.64 8.80 -16.69
N ASP A 435 -20.11 8.37 -15.57
CA ASP A 435 -18.68 8.15 -15.39
C ASP A 435 -18.29 6.76 -15.91
N ALA A 436 -18.20 6.64 -17.23
CA ALA A 436 -17.99 5.37 -17.91
C ALA A 436 -16.71 4.66 -17.47
N GLU A 437 -15.61 5.39 -17.26
CA GLU A 437 -14.32 4.82 -16.89
C GLU A 437 -14.42 4.07 -15.56
N HIS A 438 -14.93 4.73 -14.53
CA HIS A 438 -15.02 4.15 -13.18
C HIS A 438 -16.14 3.09 -13.08
N ILE A 439 -17.23 3.26 -13.81
CA ILE A 439 -18.30 2.24 -13.91
C ILE A 439 -17.75 0.94 -14.51
N LEU A 440 -17.00 1.02 -15.61
CA LEU A 440 -16.47 -0.16 -16.28
C LEU A 440 -15.43 -0.88 -15.42
N LEU A 441 -14.54 -0.16 -14.75
CA LEU A 441 -13.57 -0.76 -13.84
C LEU A 441 -14.29 -1.50 -12.70
N LEU A 442 -15.28 -0.86 -12.07
CA LEU A 442 -16.07 -1.47 -11.00
C LEU A 442 -16.83 -2.71 -11.48
N ALA A 443 -17.57 -2.57 -12.57
CA ALA A 443 -18.39 -3.68 -13.09
C ALA A 443 -17.52 -4.88 -13.46
N GLU A 444 -16.38 -4.67 -14.12
CA GLU A 444 -15.48 -5.75 -14.50
C GLU A 444 -14.83 -6.43 -13.28
N THR A 445 -14.49 -5.67 -12.23
CA THR A 445 -13.93 -6.21 -11.00
C THR A 445 -14.96 -7.05 -10.27
N VAL A 446 -16.13 -6.48 -9.98
CA VAL A 446 -17.19 -7.19 -9.23
C VAL A 446 -17.72 -8.41 -9.98
N VAL A 447 -17.86 -8.33 -11.30
CA VAL A 447 -18.26 -9.51 -12.14
C VAL A 447 -17.25 -10.65 -12.03
N ALA A 448 -15.96 -10.33 -12.06
CA ALA A 448 -14.91 -11.34 -11.94
C ALA A 448 -14.95 -12.01 -10.56
N ASP A 449 -15.11 -11.23 -9.49
CA ASP A 449 -15.09 -11.74 -8.13
C ASP A 449 -16.38 -12.50 -7.78
N LEU A 450 -17.56 -12.00 -8.14
CA LEU A 450 -18.81 -12.76 -8.02
C LEU A 450 -18.74 -14.10 -8.74
N SER A 451 -18.14 -14.13 -9.94
CA SER A 451 -17.98 -15.36 -10.71
C SER A 451 -17.00 -16.32 -10.06
N ALA A 452 -15.90 -15.80 -9.50
CA ALA A 452 -14.92 -16.59 -8.77
C ALA A 452 -15.52 -17.19 -7.49
N ASP A 453 -16.29 -16.41 -6.75
CA ASP A 453 -16.95 -16.86 -5.52
C ASP A 453 -18.04 -17.89 -5.81
N ALA A 454 -18.88 -17.65 -6.83
CA ALA A 454 -19.85 -18.62 -7.27
C ALA A 454 -19.22 -19.99 -7.58
N SER A 455 -18.02 -19.99 -8.17
CA SER A 455 -17.30 -21.25 -8.47
C SER A 455 -16.88 -22.03 -7.23
N ARG A 456 -16.72 -21.35 -6.09
CA ARG A 456 -16.22 -21.91 -4.82
C ARG A 456 -17.31 -22.22 -3.81
N MET A 457 -18.52 -21.66 -3.99
CA MET A 457 -19.64 -21.88 -3.07
C MET A 457 -19.91 -23.37 -2.84
N SER A 458 -20.06 -23.77 -1.59
CA SER A 458 -20.51 -25.13 -1.22
C SER A 458 -21.97 -25.38 -1.58
N ASN A 459 -22.82 -24.34 -1.55
CA ASN A 459 -24.20 -24.40 -2.01
C ASN A 459 -24.28 -24.44 -3.53
N LEU A 460 -24.25 -25.65 -4.11
CA LEU A 460 -24.31 -25.85 -5.55
C LEU A 460 -25.61 -25.33 -6.18
N ALA A 461 -26.71 -25.30 -5.44
CA ALA A 461 -27.99 -24.81 -5.93
C ALA A 461 -28.03 -23.29 -6.10
N GLY A 462 -27.30 -22.55 -5.25
CA GLY A 462 -27.18 -21.10 -5.32
C GLY A 462 -26.22 -20.58 -6.41
N ARG A 463 -25.27 -21.41 -6.86
CA ARG A 463 -24.27 -21.00 -7.88
C ARG A 463 -24.87 -20.36 -9.14
N PRO A 464 -25.89 -20.94 -9.79
CA PRO A 464 -26.48 -20.35 -11.00
C PRO A 464 -27.06 -18.95 -10.76
N GLU A 465 -27.60 -18.69 -9.57
CA GLU A 465 -28.19 -17.39 -9.21
C GLU A 465 -27.08 -16.32 -9.10
N VAL A 466 -25.96 -16.64 -8.46
CA VAL A 466 -24.82 -15.72 -8.35
C VAL A 466 -24.17 -15.47 -9.72
N TYR A 467 -24.04 -16.50 -10.58
CA TYR A 467 -23.58 -16.29 -11.95
C TYR A 467 -24.54 -15.42 -12.78
N ALA A 468 -25.86 -15.59 -12.61
CA ALA A 468 -26.85 -14.76 -13.27
C ALA A 468 -26.74 -13.29 -12.83
N LEU A 469 -26.51 -13.06 -11.52
CA LEU A 469 -26.27 -11.73 -10.97
C LEU A 469 -25.00 -11.09 -11.54
N ALA A 470 -23.89 -11.83 -11.62
CA ALA A 470 -22.68 -11.36 -12.30
C ALA A 470 -22.96 -11.02 -13.78
N GLY A 471 -23.74 -11.84 -14.46
CA GLY A 471 -24.20 -11.56 -15.83
C GLY A 471 -25.04 -10.29 -15.95
N ARG A 472 -25.87 -9.99 -14.94
CA ARG A 472 -26.66 -8.75 -14.88
C ARG A 472 -25.75 -7.52 -14.78
N LEU A 473 -24.74 -7.57 -13.91
CA LEU A 473 -23.77 -6.49 -13.79
C LEU A 473 -22.89 -6.33 -15.04
N ALA A 474 -22.56 -7.44 -15.71
CA ALA A 474 -21.87 -7.38 -17.00
C ALA A 474 -22.70 -6.67 -18.09
N GLN A 475 -24.03 -6.79 -18.05
CA GLN A 475 -24.93 -6.06 -18.94
C GLN A 475 -24.93 -4.56 -18.66
N VAL A 476 -24.80 -4.13 -17.40
CA VAL A 476 -24.57 -2.71 -17.07
C VAL A 476 -23.34 -2.20 -17.80
N GLY A 477 -22.20 -2.90 -17.66
CA GLY A 477 -20.96 -2.52 -18.33
C GLY A 477 -21.07 -2.52 -19.86
N ALA A 478 -21.80 -3.48 -20.45
CA ALA A 478 -22.04 -3.52 -21.88
C ALA A 478 -22.84 -2.30 -22.37
N ALA A 479 -23.94 -1.95 -21.69
CA ALA A 479 -24.75 -0.78 -22.02
C ALA A 479 -23.96 0.53 -21.87
N VAL A 480 -23.10 0.65 -20.84
CA VAL A 480 -22.22 1.81 -20.67
C VAL A 480 -21.22 1.95 -21.82
N ARG A 481 -20.66 0.85 -22.35
CA ARG A 481 -19.77 0.92 -23.52
C ARG A 481 -20.46 1.40 -24.79
N GLU A 482 -21.77 1.16 -24.89
CA GLU A 482 -22.63 1.61 -26.00
C GLU A 482 -23.25 2.99 -25.73
N GLU A 483 -22.91 3.63 -24.61
CA GLU A 483 -23.49 4.89 -24.13
C GLU A 483 -25.03 4.83 -23.94
N ASP A 484 -25.58 3.64 -23.82
CA ASP A 484 -27.02 3.42 -23.53
C ASP A 484 -27.27 3.46 -22.01
N TRP A 485 -27.31 4.68 -21.49
CA TRP A 485 -27.43 4.94 -20.06
C TRP A 485 -28.75 4.48 -19.48
N GLN A 486 -29.84 4.54 -20.27
CA GLN A 486 -31.17 4.08 -19.80
C GLN A 486 -31.18 2.56 -19.61
N THR A 487 -30.58 1.81 -20.51
CA THR A 487 -30.44 0.35 -20.39
C THR A 487 -29.49 0.00 -19.24
N ALA A 488 -28.42 0.76 -19.07
CA ALA A 488 -27.49 0.56 -17.94
C ALA A 488 -28.20 0.74 -16.59
N GLU A 489 -28.96 1.81 -16.42
CA GLU A 489 -29.76 2.06 -15.20
C GLU A 489 -30.80 0.94 -14.97
N ALA A 490 -31.51 0.50 -16.02
CA ALA A 490 -32.46 -0.59 -15.90
C ALA A 490 -31.83 -1.92 -15.46
N HIS A 491 -30.64 -2.24 -15.97
CA HIS A 491 -29.90 -3.43 -15.54
C HIS A 491 -29.38 -3.30 -14.11
N TRP A 492 -28.97 -2.09 -13.70
CA TRP A 492 -28.56 -1.81 -12.33
C TRP A 492 -29.73 -1.95 -11.35
N ASP A 493 -30.90 -1.41 -11.66
CA ASP A 493 -32.08 -1.56 -10.81
C ASP A 493 -32.49 -3.03 -10.66
N ALA A 494 -32.42 -3.80 -11.73
CA ALA A 494 -32.66 -5.24 -11.67
C ALA A 494 -31.60 -5.97 -10.81
N PHE A 495 -30.34 -5.60 -10.93
CA PHE A 495 -29.26 -6.16 -10.10
C PHE A 495 -29.54 -5.98 -8.60
N LYS A 496 -29.93 -4.78 -8.17
CA LYS A 496 -30.23 -4.50 -6.73
C LYS A 496 -31.31 -5.46 -6.20
N VAL A 497 -32.41 -5.61 -6.92
CA VAL A 497 -33.52 -6.50 -6.52
C VAL A 497 -33.10 -7.98 -6.52
N GLU A 498 -32.33 -8.38 -7.51
CA GLU A 498 -31.83 -9.76 -7.61
C GLU A 498 -30.84 -10.05 -6.48
N ALA A 499 -29.93 -9.12 -6.15
CA ALA A 499 -28.94 -9.27 -5.09
C ALA A 499 -29.58 -9.44 -3.70
N GLU A 500 -30.57 -8.62 -3.34
CA GLU A 500 -31.32 -8.78 -2.09
C GLU A 500 -31.97 -10.16 -1.99
N THR A 501 -32.59 -10.61 -3.07
CA THR A 501 -33.27 -11.90 -3.13
C THR A 501 -32.30 -13.08 -2.98
N ILE A 502 -31.10 -12.96 -3.57
CA ILE A 502 -30.06 -13.99 -3.51
C ILE A 502 -29.45 -14.05 -2.11
N GLN A 503 -29.19 -12.90 -1.48
CA GLN A 503 -28.65 -12.84 -0.15
C GLN A 503 -29.49 -13.58 0.88
N GLU A 504 -30.82 -13.56 0.74
CA GLU A 504 -31.74 -14.27 1.62
C GLU A 504 -31.80 -15.78 1.37
N ARG A 505 -31.54 -16.24 0.14
CA ARG A 505 -31.74 -17.63 -0.28
C ARG A 505 -30.50 -18.47 -0.44
N ALA A 506 -29.40 -17.84 -0.90
CA ALA A 506 -28.18 -18.56 -1.25
C ALA A 506 -27.22 -18.69 -0.06
N PHE A 507 -27.39 -17.86 0.95
CA PHE A 507 -26.56 -17.76 2.14
C PHE A 507 -27.44 -17.81 3.38
#